data_b5bd7ebf41fed5abaf2f3861520aba35
#
_entry.id   b5bd7ebf41fed5abaf2f3861520aba35
#
_cell.length_a   1.000
_cell.length_b   1.000
_cell.length_c   1.000
_cell.angle_alpha   90.00
_cell.angle_beta   90.00
_cell.angle_gamma   90.00
#
_symmetry.space_group_name_H-M   'P 1'
#
loop_
_entity.id
_entity.type
_entity.pdbx_description
1 polymer ?
#
loop_
_entity_poly.entity_id
_entity_poly.type
_entity_poly.pdbx_seq_one_letter_code
_entity_poly.pdbx_strand_id
1 'polypeptide(L)'
;MASYLQIENISKSYGPKILFENIGFNISEGDKIALIAPNGTGKTSLLRILAGKDKSDSGGIITFLKDIRISFLEQEYDYRPERSIQEQVEAGAAGFLGSIGPEEQLEYWQRLREHLSNFNLGDLSMPMRALSGGEVKRVAIAQMLATEADFYIMDEPTNHLDTDAIEYLESFLGRSRCTLLMVTHDRYFLERVCNTVMELDHGAVYTYRGDYENYLEKRQERIDNYNAETDKVRNILRRELEWMRSTPCARTGKAKYRKDAFYRLQDRAGAVYTESHLNLDDVAGASRLGTKIINCKNVSFYYGGKCYLKDFTYNFQRYEKVGIVGRNGAGKTTFLNLILGRFDPDDPGEFSGVIERGESLKVGYYTQKGIDFTGDQTVLETVNDTRLLNRFMFPHEMLNTRVSRLSGGEKRRLYLLTILMEQPNVLVLDEPTNDLDIVTLNVLEEYLKEYHGTLIIVSHDRHFLDRLVDHLFVLCGDGEVKDFIGSYTQYRTFLKDRENPERSRGTQKVKTATAPKLSFKEKRELEQLEADIPALEAEKASLTEQISSGTLPYDKLQEASERIGAIDAALEEKEMRWLELSEKA
;
A
#
# COMPACT_ATOMS: atom_id res chain seq x y z
N MET A 1 -24.75 -17.13 -11.07
CA MET A 1 -24.04 -17.30 -9.80
C MET A 1 -25.02 -17.03 -8.69
N ALA A 2 -25.04 -17.85 -7.65
CA ALA A 2 -25.94 -17.62 -6.52
C ALA A 2 -25.47 -16.40 -5.72
N SER A 3 -26.41 -15.58 -5.20
CA SER A 3 -26.07 -14.51 -4.27
C SER A 3 -25.88 -15.09 -2.88
N TYR A 4 -24.70 -15.00 -2.30
CA TYR A 4 -24.39 -15.49 -0.97
C TYR A 4 -24.80 -14.50 0.12
N LEU A 5 -24.69 -13.21 -0.17
CA LEU A 5 -25.04 -12.14 0.75
C LEU A 5 -25.71 -10.99 -0.01
N GLN A 6 -26.82 -10.54 0.52
CA GLN A 6 -27.53 -9.33 0.06
C GLN A 6 -27.72 -8.39 1.26
N ILE A 7 -27.36 -7.14 1.07
CA ILE A 7 -27.43 -6.09 2.09
C ILE A 7 -28.24 -4.93 1.53
N GLU A 8 -29.19 -4.45 2.32
CA GLU A 8 -30.02 -3.32 1.98
C GLU A 8 -30.17 -2.37 3.18
N ASN A 9 -29.89 -1.09 2.93
CA ASN A 9 -30.13 0.03 3.85
C ASN A 9 -29.51 -0.14 5.25
N ILE A 10 -28.23 -0.54 5.33
CA ILE A 10 -27.50 -0.63 6.58
C ILE A 10 -26.88 0.71 6.91
N SER A 11 -27.02 1.15 8.18
CA SER A 11 -26.38 2.35 8.72
C SER A 11 -25.75 2.05 10.07
N LYS A 12 -24.62 2.73 10.37
CA LYS A 12 -23.93 2.65 11.65
C LYS A 12 -23.34 3.98 12.04
N SER A 13 -23.49 4.33 13.31
CA SER A 13 -22.91 5.52 13.92
C SER A 13 -22.33 5.21 15.31
N TYR A 14 -21.34 5.99 15.71
CA TYR A 14 -20.84 5.99 17.09
C TYR A 14 -20.94 7.41 17.66
N GLY A 15 -21.92 7.61 18.51
CA GLY A 15 -22.25 8.93 19.04
C GLY A 15 -22.59 9.91 17.90
N PRO A 16 -21.94 11.06 17.78
CA PRO A 16 -22.21 12.02 16.71
C PRO A 16 -21.56 11.64 15.35
N LYS A 17 -20.65 10.68 15.31
CA LYS A 17 -19.92 10.28 14.10
C LYS A 17 -20.70 9.22 13.34
N ILE A 18 -21.22 9.57 12.17
CA ILE A 18 -21.80 8.62 11.22
C ILE A 18 -20.65 7.94 10.49
N LEU A 19 -20.60 6.61 10.55
CA LEU A 19 -19.60 5.81 9.83
C LEU A 19 -20.05 5.54 8.40
N PHE A 20 -21.28 5.07 8.24
CA PHE A 20 -21.91 4.87 6.93
C PHE A 20 -23.43 4.93 7.09
N GLU A 21 -24.10 5.29 6.01
CA GLU A 21 -25.56 5.47 6.00
C GLU A 21 -26.16 4.88 4.73
N ASN A 22 -27.24 4.09 4.92
CA ASN A 22 -28.04 3.50 3.83
C ASN A 22 -27.20 2.74 2.80
N ILE A 23 -26.15 2.03 3.21
CA ILE A 23 -25.35 1.23 2.29
C ILE A 23 -26.06 -0.06 1.91
N GLY A 24 -25.87 -0.48 0.66
CA GLY A 24 -26.37 -1.74 0.12
C GLY A 24 -25.43 -2.29 -0.93
N PHE A 25 -25.18 -3.60 -0.90
CA PHE A 25 -24.39 -4.32 -1.88
C PHE A 25 -24.69 -5.82 -1.85
N ASN A 26 -24.25 -6.54 -2.90
CA ASN A 26 -24.43 -7.98 -3.02
C ASN A 26 -23.07 -8.65 -3.20
N ILE A 27 -22.93 -9.85 -2.64
CA ILE A 27 -21.76 -10.73 -2.83
C ILE A 27 -22.25 -12.04 -3.43
N SER A 28 -21.66 -12.44 -4.55
CA SER A 28 -21.99 -13.67 -5.26
C SER A 28 -21.01 -14.78 -4.91
N GLU A 29 -21.41 -16.01 -5.18
CA GLU A 29 -20.56 -17.19 -5.06
C GLU A 29 -19.25 -17.01 -5.85
N GLY A 30 -18.11 -17.26 -5.20
CA GLY A 30 -16.78 -17.16 -5.79
C GLY A 30 -16.23 -15.73 -5.90
N ASP A 31 -16.97 -14.71 -5.44
CA ASP A 31 -16.44 -13.36 -5.33
C ASP A 31 -15.37 -13.30 -4.24
N LYS A 32 -14.20 -12.77 -4.57
CA LYS A 32 -13.11 -12.47 -3.64
C LYS A 32 -12.92 -10.97 -3.57
N ILE A 33 -13.50 -10.38 -2.54
CA ILE A 33 -13.66 -8.92 -2.42
C ILE A 33 -12.70 -8.37 -1.37
N ALA A 34 -11.91 -7.35 -1.75
CA ALA A 34 -11.18 -6.51 -0.82
C ALA A 34 -11.97 -5.25 -0.51
N LEU A 35 -12.25 -5.01 0.77
CA LEU A 35 -12.88 -3.79 1.24
C LEU A 35 -11.81 -2.77 1.63
N ILE A 36 -11.75 -1.68 0.87
CA ILE A 36 -10.83 -0.56 1.07
C ILE A 36 -11.60 0.64 1.60
N ALA A 37 -11.05 1.29 2.61
CA ALA A 37 -11.55 2.57 3.11
C ALA A 37 -10.52 3.23 4.02
N PRO A 38 -10.57 4.55 4.22
CA PRO A 38 -9.77 5.24 5.22
C PRO A 38 -9.98 4.69 6.63
N ASN A 39 -8.99 4.85 7.51
CA ASN A 39 -9.14 4.43 8.90
C ASN A 39 -10.23 5.24 9.61
N GLY A 40 -11.00 4.56 10.48
CA GLY A 40 -12.09 5.18 11.22
C GLY A 40 -13.40 5.40 10.43
N THR A 41 -13.54 4.82 9.22
CA THR A 41 -14.78 4.86 8.41
C THR A 41 -15.75 3.72 8.73
N GLY A 42 -15.35 2.75 9.58
CA GLY A 42 -16.24 1.69 10.04
C GLY A 42 -16.07 0.34 9.33
N LYS A 43 -14.91 0.06 8.69
CA LYS A 43 -14.61 -1.25 8.07
C LYS A 43 -14.89 -2.42 9.02
N THR A 44 -14.20 -2.45 10.16
CA THR A 44 -14.37 -3.48 11.20
C THR A 44 -15.81 -3.57 11.70
N SER A 45 -16.49 -2.41 11.87
CA SER A 45 -17.90 -2.40 12.30
C SER A 45 -18.81 -3.04 11.26
N LEU A 46 -18.57 -2.78 9.96
CA LEU A 46 -19.31 -3.42 8.88
C LEU A 46 -19.09 -4.95 8.90
N LEU A 47 -17.83 -5.41 9.00
CA LEU A 47 -17.54 -6.83 9.06
C LEU A 47 -18.18 -7.51 10.28
N ARG A 48 -18.18 -6.86 11.45
CA ARG A 48 -18.82 -7.38 12.68
C ARG A 48 -20.34 -7.44 12.55
N ILE A 49 -20.97 -6.48 11.88
CA ILE A 49 -22.40 -6.51 11.59
C ILE A 49 -22.71 -7.71 10.66
N LEU A 50 -21.91 -7.93 9.62
CA LEU A 50 -22.07 -9.06 8.71
C LEU A 50 -21.84 -10.41 9.38
N ALA A 51 -20.89 -10.48 10.31
CA ALA A 51 -20.65 -11.68 11.12
C ALA A 51 -21.70 -11.91 12.23
N GLY A 52 -22.71 -11.03 12.35
CA GLY A 52 -23.75 -11.12 13.38
C GLY A 52 -23.29 -10.77 14.79
N LYS A 53 -22.09 -10.19 14.95
CA LYS A 53 -21.51 -9.80 16.26
C LYS A 53 -21.90 -8.39 16.70
N ASP A 54 -22.38 -7.57 15.76
CA ASP A 54 -22.89 -6.21 16.05
C ASP A 54 -24.21 -6.00 15.27
N LYS A 55 -24.93 -4.94 15.60
CA LYS A 55 -26.22 -4.61 14.96
C LYS A 55 -26.13 -3.31 14.20
N SER A 56 -26.85 -3.24 13.09
CA SER A 56 -27.10 -2.00 12.36
C SER A 56 -27.99 -1.08 13.19
N ASP A 57 -27.77 0.24 13.11
CA ASP A 57 -28.60 1.26 13.78
C ASP A 57 -29.90 1.49 12.98
N SER A 58 -29.89 1.24 11.67
CA SER A 58 -31.09 1.23 10.83
C SER A 58 -31.73 -0.16 10.83
N GLY A 59 -33.02 -0.23 10.51
CA GLY A 59 -33.73 -1.50 10.29
C GLY A 59 -33.37 -2.20 8.98
N GLY A 60 -32.13 -2.03 8.48
CA GLY A 60 -31.64 -2.63 7.23
C GLY A 60 -31.68 -4.15 7.22
N ILE A 61 -31.75 -4.74 6.04
CA ILE A 61 -31.91 -6.18 5.84
C ILE A 61 -30.55 -6.78 5.44
N ILE A 62 -30.14 -7.82 6.14
CA ILE A 62 -29.00 -8.67 5.78
C ILE A 62 -29.52 -10.07 5.52
N THR A 63 -29.40 -10.52 4.28
CA THR A 63 -29.89 -11.85 3.89
C THR A 63 -28.70 -12.68 3.41
N PHE A 64 -28.46 -13.80 4.09
CA PHE A 64 -27.52 -14.82 3.64
C PHE A 64 -28.25 -15.94 2.91
N LEU A 65 -27.57 -16.57 1.96
CA LEU A 65 -28.05 -17.79 1.35
C LEU A 65 -28.22 -18.86 2.45
N LYS A 66 -29.30 -19.64 2.36
CA LYS A 66 -29.58 -20.69 3.34
C LYS A 66 -28.48 -21.76 3.32
N ASP A 67 -28.16 -22.31 4.50
CA ASP A 67 -27.21 -23.40 4.72
C ASP A 67 -25.73 -23.11 4.36
N ILE A 68 -25.37 -21.82 4.23
CA ILE A 68 -23.98 -21.40 3.96
C ILE A 68 -23.16 -21.36 5.27
N ARG A 69 -21.96 -21.94 5.22
CA ARG A 69 -21.00 -21.86 6.33
C ARG A 69 -20.19 -20.57 6.26
N ILE A 70 -20.27 -19.75 7.31
CA ILE A 70 -19.54 -18.49 7.41
C ILE A 70 -18.47 -18.60 8.47
N SER A 71 -17.26 -18.17 8.18
CA SER A 71 -16.19 -18.07 9.16
C SER A 71 -15.63 -16.64 9.20
N PHE A 72 -15.42 -16.12 10.41
CA PHE A 72 -15.00 -14.74 10.63
C PHE A 72 -13.70 -14.66 11.41
N LEU A 73 -12.70 -13.99 10.83
CA LEU A 73 -11.46 -13.62 11.48
C LEU A 73 -11.55 -12.17 11.97
N GLU A 74 -11.51 -11.98 13.28
CA GLU A 74 -11.44 -10.65 13.87
C GLU A 74 -10.02 -10.07 13.79
N GLN A 75 -9.92 -8.75 13.84
CA GLN A 75 -8.65 -8.04 13.89
C GLN A 75 -7.83 -8.46 15.11
N GLU A 76 -8.47 -8.52 16.29
CA GLU A 76 -7.89 -9.03 17.53
C GLU A 76 -8.51 -10.37 17.88
N TYR A 77 -7.67 -11.37 18.15
CA TYR A 77 -8.10 -12.70 18.57
C TYR A 77 -8.23 -12.75 20.09
N ASP A 78 -9.45 -13.02 20.57
CA ASP A 78 -9.70 -13.21 22.00
C ASP A 78 -9.19 -14.58 22.46
N TYR A 79 -8.24 -14.59 23.38
CA TYR A 79 -7.64 -15.81 23.91
C TYR A 79 -7.36 -15.70 25.41
N ARG A 80 -7.30 -16.86 26.06
CA ARG A 80 -6.89 -16.95 27.46
C ARG A 80 -5.41 -17.37 27.55
N PRO A 81 -4.55 -16.55 28.20
CA PRO A 81 -3.10 -16.78 28.25
C PRO A 81 -2.67 -18.14 28.82
N GLU A 82 -3.45 -18.69 29.76
CA GLU A 82 -3.15 -19.95 30.45
C GLU A 82 -3.49 -21.20 29.63
N ARG A 83 -4.36 -21.08 28.62
CA ARG A 83 -4.75 -22.22 27.78
C ARG A 83 -3.64 -22.62 26.84
N SER A 84 -3.55 -23.92 26.56
CA SER A 84 -2.79 -24.42 25.43
C SER A 84 -3.44 -24.02 24.09
N ILE A 85 -2.68 -24.11 23.00
CA ILE A 85 -3.22 -23.90 21.64
C ILE A 85 -4.42 -24.81 21.40
N GLN A 86 -4.31 -26.10 21.78
CA GLN A 86 -5.40 -27.05 21.62
C GLN A 86 -6.66 -26.63 22.38
N GLU A 87 -6.55 -26.33 23.69
CA GLU A 87 -7.67 -25.92 24.52
C GLU A 87 -8.32 -24.60 24.03
N GLN A 88 -7.49 -23.68 23.51
CA GLN A 88 -7.99 -22.41 22.96
C GLN A 88 -8.80 -22.65 21.69
N VAL A 89 -8.31 -23.49 20.77
CA VAL A 89 -9.01 -23.84 19.54
C VAL A 89 -10.29 -24.62 19.84
N GLU A 90 -10.26 -25.60 20.75
CA GLU A 90 -11.44 -26.34 21.19
C GLU A 90 -12.54 -25.40 21.71
N ALA A 91 -12.15 -24.45 22.55
CA ALA A 91 -13.10 -23.48 23.08
C ALA A 91 -13.65 -22.53 22.01
N GLY A 92 -12.80 -22.07 21.08
CA GLY A 92 -13.22 -21.18 20.00
C GLY A 92 -14.06 -21.88 18.92
N ALA A 93 -13.83 -23.15 18.68
CA ALA A 93 -14.57 -23.98 17.72
C ALA A 93 -15.72 -24.79 18.33
N ALA A 94 -16.01 -24.66 19.64
CA ALA A 94 -16.97 -25.51 20.35
C ALA A 94 -18.36 -25.55 19.68
N GLY A 95 -18.85 -24.40 19.21
CA GLY A 95 -20.13 -24.32 18.49
C GLY A 95 -20.13 -25.07 17.17
N PHE A 96 -19.05 -24.94 16.40
CA PHE A 96 -18.86 -25.65 15.13
C PHE A 96 -18.68 -27.15 15.34
N LEU A 97 -17.78 -27.54 16.25
CA LEU A 97 -17.52 -28.95 16.57
C LEU A 97 -18.76 -29.68 17.11
N GLY A 98 -19.61 -28.96 17.85
CA GLY A 98 -20.89 -29.52 18.35
C GLY A 98 -21.95 -29.70 17.25
N SER A 99 -21.83 -29.07 16.11
CA SER A 99 -22.76 -29.13 14.98
C SER A 99 -22.41 -30.19 13.93
N ILE A 100 -21.19 -30.75 13.97
CA ILE A 100 -20.65 -31.73 13.00
C ILE A 100 -20.47 -33.10 13.60
N GLY A 101 -20.46 -34.13 12.73
CA GLY A 101 -20.26 -35.52 13.14
C GLY A 101 -18.82 -35.86 13.56
N PRO A 102 -18.61 -37.05 14.21
CA PRO A 102 -17.26 -37.42 14.68
C PRO A 102 -16.21 -37.53 13.58
N GLU A 103 -16.60 -37.97 12.36
CA GLU A 103 -15.69 -38.05 11.22
C GLU A 103 -15.24 -36.68 10.75
N GLU A 104 -16.17 -35.74 10.62
CA GLU A 104 -15.86 -34.33 10.25
C GLU A 104 -15.03 -33.62 11.34
N GLN A 105 -15.23 -33.99 12.63
CA GLN A 105 -14.37 -33.48 13.71
C GLN A 105 -12.93 -33.95 13.55
N LEU A 106 -12.72 -35.21 13.18
CA LEU A 106 -11.39 -35.76 12.93
C LEU A 106 -10.70 -35.03 11.75
N GLU A 107 -11.44 -34.84 10.66
CA GLU A 107 -10.94 -34.07 9.50
C GLU A 107 -10.60 -32.63 9.87
N TYR A 108 -11.44 -31.94 10.67
CA TYR A 108 -11.14 -30.60 11.18
C TYR A 108 -9.79 -30.56 11.91
N TRP A 109 -9.54 -31.53 12.81
CA TRP A 109 -8.28 -31.60 13.55
C TRP A 109 -7.08 -31.92 12.67
N GLN A 110 -7.24 -32.71 11.62
CA GLN A 110 -6.19 -32.97 10.64
C GLN A 110 -5.86 -31.70 9.86
N ARG A 111 -6.85 -31.00 9.33
CA ARG A 111 -6.66 -29.71 8.62
C ARG A 111 -6.03 -28.65 9.52
N LEU A 112 -6.48 -28.54 10.77
CA LEU A 112 -5.90 -27.61 11.73
C LEU A 112 -4.39 -27.88 11.93
N ARG A 113 -4.01 -29.14 12.12
CA ARG A 113 -2.59 -29.52 12.29
C ARG A 113 -1.78 -29.22 11.04
N GLU A 114 -2.33 -29.43 9.88
CA GLU A 114 -1.70 -29.10 8.60
C GLU A 114 -1.47 -27.59 8.47
N HIS A 115 -2.49 -26.78 8.75
CA HIS A 115 -2.37 -25.32 8.71
C HIS A 115 -1.36 -24.82 9.75
N LEU A 116 -1.41 -25.31 10.98
CA LEU A 116 -0.46 -24.93 12.02
C LEU A 116 0.98 -25.34 11.68
N SER A 117 1.18 -26.52 11.10
CA SER A 117 2.50 -26.97 10.61
C SER A 117 3.04 -26.02 9.53
N ASN A 118 2.21 -25.62 8.57
CA ASN A 118 2.58 -24.66 7.52
C ASN A 118 2.88 -23.26 8.08
N PHE A 119 2.30 -22.93 9.24
CA PHE A 119 2.62 -21.71 10.00
C PHE A 119 3.77 -21.87 10.98
N ASN A 120 4.51 -22.99 10.95
CA ASN A 120 5.60 -23.32 11.88
C ASN A 120 5.18 -23.36 13.37
N LEU A 121 3.95 -23.82 13.64
CA LEU A 121 3.36 -23.98 14.97
C LEU A 121 2.92 -25.45 15.14
N GLY A 122 3.90 -26.35 15.37
CA GLY A 122 3.64 -27.79 15.45
C GLY A 122 3.23 -28.30 16.84
N ASP A 123 3.55 -27.56 17.90
CA ASP A 123 3.29 -28.00 19.28
C ASP A 123 1.98 -27.41 19.82
N LEU A 124 0.92 -28.23 19.79
CA LEU A 124 -0.40 -27.85 20.29
C LEU A 124 -0.48 -27.73 21.82
N SER A 125 0.50 -28.24 22.56
CA SER A 125 0.55 -28.16 24.03
C SER A 125 1.10 -26.84 24.55
N MET A 126 1.68 -26.01 23.67
CA MET A 126 2.26 -24.72 24.02
C MET A 126 1.19 -23.77 24.58
N PRO A 127 1.42 -23.12 25.72
CA PRO A 127 0.48 -22.17 26.30
C PRO A 127 0.43 -20.89 25.47
N MET A 128 -0.76 -20.32 25.28
CA MET A 128 -1.00 -19.11 24.46
C MET A 128 -0.15 -17.91 24.92
N ARG A 129 0.17 -17.78 26.23
CA ARG A 129 1.04 -16.72 26.78
C ARG A 129 2.48 -16.75 26.27
N ALA A 130 2.96 -17.92 25.79
CA ALA A 130 4.31 -18.07 25.27
C ALA A 130 4.42 -17.63 23.80
N LEU A 131 3.29 -17.40 23.14
CA LEU A 131 3.21 -17.01 21.75
C LEU A 131 3.36 -15.48 21.59
N SER A 132 4.07 -15.08 20.55
CA SER A 132 4.07 -13.69 20.07
C SER A 132 2.71 -13.32 19.45
N GLY A 133 2.39 -12.02 19.33
CA GLY A 133 1.15 -11.57 18.69
C GLY A 133 0.94 -12.13 17.27
N GLY A 134 2.03 -12.24 16.48
CA GLY A 134 1.97 -12.85 15.15
C GLY A 134 1.69 -14.36 15.18
N GLU A 135 2.18 -15.08 16.18
CA GLU A 135 1.89 -16.51 16.38
C GLU A 135 0.45 -16.73 16.81
N VAL A 136 -0.06 -15.89 17.71
CA VAL A 136 -1.49 -15.89 18.08
C VAL A 136 -2.39 -15.67 16.87
N LYS A 137 -2.04 -14.72 16.00
CA LYS A 137 -2.77 -14.48 14.74
C LYS A 137 -2.73 -15.69 13.80
N ARG A 138 -1.58 -16.38 13.70
CA ARG A 138 -1.44 -17.62 12.92
C ARG A 138 -2.34 -18.75 13.44
N VAL A 139 -2.46 -18.89 14.77
CA VAL A 139 -3.40 -19.84 15.39
C VAL A 139 -4.85 -19.52 14.99
N ALA A 140 -5.25 -18.23 15.07
CA ALA A 140 -6.59 -17.79 14.71
C ALA A 140 -6.91 -18.07 13.24
N ILE A 141 -5.96 -17.79 12.33
CA ILE A 141 -6.11 -18.08 10.89
C ILE A 141 -6.20 -19.58 10.64
N ALA A 142 -5.34 -20.39 11.25
CA ALA A 142 -5.37 -21.85 11.11
C ALA A 142 -6.71 -22.42 11.57
N GLN A 143 -7.24 -21.95 12.72
CA GLN A 143 -8.54 -22.32 13.23
C GLN A 143 -9.67 -21.98 12.24
N MET A 144 -9.63 -20.78 11.67
CA MET A 144 -10.61 -20.33 10.69
C MET A 144 -10.56 -21.16 9.39
N LEU A 145 -9.36 -21.41 8.85
CA LEU A 145 -9.20 -22.17 7.60
C LEU A 145 -9.63 -23.65 7.77
N ALA A 146 -9.42 -24.23 8.96
CA ALA A 146 -9.81 -25.60 9.25
C ALA A 146 -11.33 -25.84 9.20
N THR A 147 -12.16 -24.79 9.27
CA THR A 147 -13.63 -24.91 9.19
C THR A 147 -14.15 -25.20 7.78
N GLU A 148 -13.34 -25.02 6.72
CA GLU A 148 -13.77 -25.11 5.31
C GLU A 148 -15.10 -24.38 5.04
N ALA A 149 -15.10 -23.10 5.39
CA ALA A 149 -16.28 -22.27 5.18
C ALA A 149 -16.50 -21.94 3.69
N ASP A 150 -17.76 -21.79 3.28
CA ASP A 150 -18.14 -21.33 1.95
C ASP A 150 -17.85 -19.84 1.78
N PHE A 151 -17.99 -19.09 2.88
CA PHE A 151 -17.79 -17.66 2.92
C PHE A 151 -16.87 -17.24 4.08
N TYR A 152 -15.72 -16.69 3.75
CA TYR A 152 -14.77 -16.15 4.72
C TYR A 152 -14.90 -14.62 4.82
N ILE A 153 -14.98 -14.13 6.04
CA ILE A 153 -14.91 -12.71 6.36
C ILE A 153 -13.62 -12.50 7.17
N MET A 154 -12.72 -11.63 6.70
CA MET A 154 -11.40 -11.44 7.34
C MET A 154 -11.12 -9.97 7.59
N ASP A 155 -10.76 -9.63 8.83
CA ASP A 155 -10.32 -8.28 9.21
C ASP A 155 -8.81 -8.26 9.41
N GLU A 156 -8.09 -7.59 8.47
CA GLU A 156 -6.64 -7.42 8.48
C GLU A 156 -5.87 -8.75 8.67
N PRO A 157 -6.06 -9.76 7.80
CA PRO A 157 -5.45 -11.07 8.00
C PRO A 157 -3.93 -11.08 7.87
N THR A 158 -3.34 -10.13 7.14
CA THR A 158 -1.90 -10.05 6.88
C THR A 158 -1.10 -9.33 7.97
N ASN A 159 -1.77 -8.55 8.84
CA ASN A 159 -1.12 -7.80 9.89
C ASN A 159 -0.40 -8.72 10.89
N HIS A 160 0.84 -8.36 11.22
CA HIS A 160 1.72 -9.10 12.13
C HIS A 160 2.16 -10.49 11.63
N LEU A 161 1.83 -10.87 10.38
CA LEU A 161 2.35 -12.07 9.77
C LEU A 161 3.71 -11.82 9.14
N ASP A 162 4.57 -12.83 9.19
CA ASP A 162 5.77 -12.84 8.38
C ASP A 162 5.46 -13.23 6.92
N THR A 163 6.40 -12.97 6.04
CA THR A 163 6.21 -13.17 4.61
C THR A 163 5.88 -14.60 4.23
N ASP A 164 6.46 -15.59 4.93
CA ASP A 164 6.21 -17.01 4.63
C ASP A 164 4.75 -17.37 4.96
N ALA A 165 4.21 -16.86 6.07
CA ALA A 165 2.81 -17.04 6.44
C ALA A 165 1.84 -16.33 5.47
N ILE A 166 2.19 -15.13 5.00
CA ILE A 166 1.42 -14.39 3.98
C ILE A 166 1.38 -15.19 2.67
N GLU A 167 2.53 -15.69 2.18
CA GLU A 167 2.58 -16.50 0.94
C GLU A 167 1.77 -17.80 1.05
N TYR A 168 1.79 -18.44 2.21
CA TYR A 168 0.96 -19.61 2.45
C TYR A 168 -0.53 -19.26 2.35
N LEU A 169 -0.96 -18.19 3.01
CA LEU A 169 -2.36 -17.73 2.98
C LEU A 169 -2.79 -17.31 1.56
N GLU A 170 -1.93 -16.57 0.82
CA GLU A 170 -2.14 -16.24 -0.60
C GLU A 170 -2.38 -17.49 -1.45
N SER A 171 -1.49 -18.48 -1.29
CA SER A 171 -1.56 -19.72 -2.06
C SER A 171 -2.84 -20.52 -1.75
N PHE A 172 -3.24 -20.59 -0.49
CA PHE A 172 -4.44 -21.28 -0.06
C PHE A 172 -5.70 -20.59 -0.60
N LEU A 173 -5.86 -19.29 -0.34
CA LEU A 173 -7.02 -18.52 -0.76
C LEU A 173 -7.09 -18.37 -2.29
N GLY A 174 -5.95 -18.27 -2.96
CA GLY A 174 -5.89 -18.18 -4.42
C GLY A 174 -6.43 -19.44 -5.11
N ARG A 175 -6.13 -20.63 -4.56
CA ARG A 175 -6.55 -21.92 -5.11
C ARG A 175 -7.97 -22.33 -4.71
N SER A 176 -8.42 -21.90 -3.54
CA SER A 176 -9.74 -22.24 -3.03
C SER A 176 -10.84 -21.55 -3.84
N ARG A 177 -11.98 -22.23 -4.01
CA ARG A 177 -13.19 -21.67 -4.66
C ARG A 177 -14.11 -20.96 -3.66
N CYS A 178 -13.60 -20.59 -2.49
CA CYS A 178 -14.37 -19.91 -1.46
C CYS A 178 -14.78 -18.49 -1.90
N THR A 179 -15.86 -18.01 -1.33
CA THR A 179 -16.23 -16.58 -1.36
C THR A 179 -15.49 -15.87 -0.23
N LEU A 180 -14.97 -14.70 -0.49
CA LEU A 180 -14.13 -13.95 0.46
C LEU A 180 -14.54 -12.48 0.49
N LEU A 181 -14.73 -11.97 1.70
CA LEU A 181 -14.77 -10.53 1.97
C LEU A 181 -13.67 -10.21 2.98
N MET A 182 -12.71 -9.40 2.61
CA MET A 182 -11.62 -9.04 3.53
C MET A 182 -11.32 -7.56 3.54
N VAL A 183 -10.86 -7.08 4.69
CA VAL A 183 -10.18 -5.80 4.83
C VAL A 183 -8.68 -6.09 4.85
N THR A 184 -7.92 -5.45 3.99
CA THR A 184 -6.46 -5.55 4.00
C THR A 184 -5.82 -4.26 3.50
N HIS A 185 -4.64 -3.96 3.98
CA HIS A 185 -3.78 -2.89 3.50
C HIS A 185 -2.60 -3.41 2.68
N ASP A 186 -2.44 -4.74 2.57
CA ASP A 186 -1.44 -5.39 1.74
C ASP A 186 -1.91 -5.46 0.28
N ARG A 187 -1.34 -4.58 -0.55
CA ARG A 187 -1.70 -4.45 -1.98
C ARG A 187 -1.32 -5.69 -2.78
N TYR A 188 -0.18 -6.30 -2.45
CA TYR A 188 0.30 -7.50 -3.14
C TYR A 188 -0.60 -8.71 -2.87
N PHE A 189 -1.07 -8.82 -1.63
CA PHE A 189 -2.05 -9.83 -1.25
C PHE A 189 -3.38 -9.62 -1.97
N LEU A 190 -3.83 -8.35 -2.05
CA LEU A 190 -5.04 -7.96 -2.74
C LEU A 190 -5.00 -8.35 -4.22
N GLU A 191 -3.93 -8.02 -4.94
CA GLU A 191 -3.76 -8.32 -6.37
C GLU A 191 -3.78 -9.82 -6.67
N ARG A 192 -3.25 -10.64 -5.77
CA ARG A 192 -3.15 -12.09 -5.98
C ARG A 192 -4.39 -12.87 -5.59
N VAL A 193 -5.13 -12.38 -4.62
CA VAL A 193 -6.26 -13.13 -4.03
C VAL A 193 -7.59 -12.58 -4.51
N CYS A 194 -7.75 -11.25 -4.63
CA CYS A 194 -9.03 -10.62 -4.92
C CYS A 194 -9.26 -10.41 -6.42
N ASN A 195 -10.52 -10.51 -6.81
CA ASN A 195 -11.01 -10.22 -8.17
C ASN A 195 -11.91 -8.98 -8.22
N THR A 196 -12.20 -8.40 -7.06
CA THR A 196 -13.09 -7.25 -6.93
C THR A 196 -12.61 -6.40 -5.76
N VAL A 197 -12.57 -5.09 -5.97
CA VAL A 197 -12.31 -4.10 -4.92
C VAL A 197 -13.60 -3.37 -4.61
N MET A 198 -13.92 -3.26 -3.33
CA MET A 198 -15.06 -2.50 -2.81
C MET A 198 -14.53 -1.34 -1.98
N GLU A 199 -14.87 -0.12 -2.34
CA GLU A 199 -14.45 1.08 -1.63
C GLU A 199 -15.62 1.65 -0.82
N LEU A 200 -15.39 1.84 0.48
CA LEU A 200 -16.31 2.60 1.35
C LEU A 200 -15.78 4.04 1.45
N ASP A 201 -16.45 4.98 0.79
CA ASP A 201 -16.03 6.36 0.68
C ASP A 201 -17.22 7.30 0.89
N HIS A 202 -17.06 8.31 1.75
CA HIS A 202 -18.12 9.28 2.10
C HIS A 202 -19.48 8.63 2.45
N GLY A 203 -19.44 7.47 3.13
CA GLY A 203 -20.64 6.75 3.54
C GLY A 203 -21.34 5.96 2.42
N ALA A 204 -20.78 5.91 1.21
CA ALA A 204 -21.27 5.13 0.07
C ALA A 204 -20.29 3.99 -0.27
N VAL A 205 -20.81 2.92 -0.88
CA VAL A 205 -20.03 1.77 -1.34
C VAL A 205 -19.92 1.78 -2.85
N TYR A 206 -18.70 1.71 -3.36
CA TYR A 206 -18.38 1.63 -4.78
C TYR A 206 -17.69 0.30 -5.06
N THR A 207 -18.09 -0.40 -6.12
CA THR A 207 -17.56 -1.71 -6.48
C THR A 207 -16.83 -1.63 -7.81
N TYR A 208 -15.57 -2.09 -7.82
CA TYR A 208 -14.70 -2.12 -8.98
C TYR A 208 -14.27 -3.56 -9.25
N ARG A 209 -14.57 -4.09 -10.43
CA ARG A 209 -14.13 -5.42 -10.85
C ARG A 209 -12.77 -5.32 -11.51
N GLY A 210 -11.87 -6.23 -11.17
CA GLY A 210 -10.49 -6.31 -11.65
C GLY A 210 -9.48 -6.22 -10.52
N ASP A 211 -8.23 -5.95 -10.89
CA ASP A 211 -7.09 -5.80 -9.99
C ASP A 211 -7.03 -4.41 -9.33
N TYR A 212 -5.98 -4.21 -8.54
CA TYR A 212 -5.76 -2.97 -7.81
C TYR A 212 -5.44 -1.79 -8.74
N GLU A 213 -4.73 -2.01 -9.86
CA GLU A 213 -4.43 -0.96 -10.84
C GLU A 213 -5.71 -0.45 -11.50
N ASN A 214 -6.59 -1.35 -11.94
CA ASN A 214 -7.90 -1.00 -12.50
C ASN A 214 -8.77 -0.23 -11.49
N TYR A 215 -8.70 -0.59 -10.20
CA TYR A 215 -9.35 0.18 -9.14
C TYR A 215 -8.83 1.62 -9.08
N LEU A 216 -7.51 1.82 -9.09
CA LEU A 216 -6.91 3.16 -9.03
C LEU A 216 -7.34 4.03 -10.23
N GLU A 217 -7.29 3.50 -11.45
CA GLU A 217 -7.71 4.20 -12.66
C GLU A 217 -9.20 4.62 -12.57
N LYS A 218 -10.08 3.67 -12.28
CA LYS A 218 -11.52 3.95 -12.20
C LYS A 218 -11.90 4.86 -11.04
N ARG A 219 -11.17 4.75 -9.93
CA ARG A 219 -11.33 5.67 -8.82
C ARG A 219 -10.96 7.10 -9.23
N GLN A 220 -9.83 7.27 -9.93
CA GLN A 220 -9.41 8.56 -10.44
C GLN A 220 -10.43 9.14 -11.44
N GLU A 221 -10.89 8.34 -12.39
CA GLU A 221 -11.96 8.75 -13.31
C GLU A 221 -13.22 9.20 -12.58
N ARG A 222 -13.63 8.50 -11.52
CA ARG A 222 -14.79 8.86 -10.69
C ARG A 222 -14.59 10.22 -10.03
N ILE A 223 -13.41 10.45 -9.45
CA ILE A 223 -13.06 11.71 -8.77
C ILE A 223 -13.01 12.85 -9.75
N ASP A 224 -12.39 12.67 -10.91
CA ASP A 224 -12.32 13.69 -11.96
C ASP A 224 -13.70 14.07 -12.48
N ASN A 225 -14.56 13.07 -12.72
CA ASN A 225 -15.94 13.29 -13.12
C ASN A 225 -16.74 14.06 -12.06
N TYR A 226 -16.57 13.69 -10.78
CA TYR A 226 -17.22 14.37 -9.65
C TYR A 226 -16.77 15.84 -9.55
N ASN A 227 -15.47 16.09 -9.69
CA ASN A 227 -14.89 17.43 -9.64
C ASN A 227 -15.34 18.27 -10.85
N ALA A 228 -15.37 17.69 -12.05
CA ALA A 228 -15.89 18.34 -13.25
C ALA A 228 -17.39 18.71 -13.14
N GLU A 229 -18.19 17.85 -12.52
CA GLU A 229 -19.60 18.17 -12.21
C GLU A 229 -19.70 19.30 -11.17
N THR A 230 -18.86 19.27 -10.14
CA THR A 230 -18.83 20.29 -9.10
C THR A 230 -18.44 21.65 -9.67
N ASP A 231 -17.50 21.70 -10.61
CA ASP A 231 -17.13 22.94 -11.30
C ASP A 231 -18.26 23.48 -12.20
N LYS A 232 -19.01 22.59 -12.84
CA LYS A 232 -20.25 23.00 -13.55
C LYS A 232 -21.26 23.60 -12.58
N VAL A 233 -21.47 22.99 -11.42
CA VAL A 233 -22.35 23.49 -10.36
C VAL A 233 -21.87 24.86 -9.84
N ARG A 234 -20.56 25.03 -9.62
CA ARG A 234 -19.96 26.33 -9.23
C ARG A 234 -20.19 27.42 -10.26
N ASN A 235 -20.07 27.09 -11.54
CA ASN A 235 -20.35 28.05 -12.60
C ASN A 235 -21.83 28.45 -12.65
N ILE A 236 -22.76 27.51 -12.41
CA ILE A 236 -24.18 27.79 -12.28
C ILE A 236 -24.42 28.65 -11.03
N LEU A 237 -23.85 28.29 -9.89
CA LEU A 237 -23.96 29.02 -8.64
C LEU A 237 -23.49 30.46 -8.77
N ARG A 238 -22.38 30.73 -9.50
CA ARG A 238 -21.89 32.10 -9.76
C ARG A 238 -22.95 32.93 -10.52
N ARG A 239 -23.58 32.35 -11.55
CA ARG A 239 -24.65 33.02 -12.30
C ARG A 239 -25.90 33.26 -11.44
N GLU A 240 -26.30 32.28 -10.62
CA GLU A 240 -27.42 32.43 -9.70
C GLU A 240 -27.13 33.45 -8.57
N LEU A 241 -25.88 33.57 -8.12
CA LEU A 241 -25.47 34.56 -7.15
C LEU A 241 -25.52 35.98 -7.72
N GLU A 242 -25.11 36.18 -8.98
CA GLU A 242 -25.27 37.43 -9.69
C GLU A 242 -26.74 37.81 -9.83
N TRP A 243 -27.60 36.82 -10.18
CA TRP A 243 -29.05 37.01 -10.22
C TRP A 243 -29.62 37.37 -8.83
N MET A 244 -29.22 36.68 -7.77
CA MET A 244 -29.62 36.97 -6.38
C MET A 244 -29.24 38.39 -5.95
N ARG A 245 -28.09 38.89 -6.39
CA ARG A 245 -27.63 40.26 -6.11
C ARG A 245 -28.33 41.32 -6.94
N SER A 246 -28.77 40.99 -8.16
CA SER A 246 -29.37 41.95 -9.09
C SER A 246 -30.89 42.06 -8.96
N THR A 247 -31.58 41.15 -8.25
CA THR A 247 -33.06 41.10 -8.27
C THR A 247 -33.66 41.57 -6.96
N PRO A 248 -34.28 42.72 -6.91
CA PRO A 248 -35.15 43.09 -5.81
C PRO A 248 -36.54 42.44 -5.96
N CYS A 249 -37.03 41.87 -4.87
CA CYS A 249 -38.45 41.70 -4.51
C CYS A 249 -39.43 41.14 -5.56
N ALA A 250 -39.23 39.90 -6.01
CA ALA A 250 -40.33 39.19 -6.70
C ALA A 250 -41.20 38.42 -5.68
N ARG A 251 -42.44 38.81 -5.53
CA ARG A 251 -43.48 38.22 -4.63
C ARG A 251 -44.11 36.94 -5.18
N THR A 252 -43.46 36.16 -6.03
CA THR A 252 -44.05 34.98 -6.67
C THR A 252 -43.41 33.69 -6.20
N GLY A 253 -44.17 32.59 -6.15
CA GLY A 253 -43.72 31.26 -5.74
C GLY A 253 -42.50 30.75 -6.53
N LYS A 254 -42.31 31.22 -7.77
CA LYS A 254 -41.11 30.94 -8.58
C LYS A 254 -39.81 31.50 -7.96
N ALA A 255 -39.86 32.64 -7.28
CA ALA A 255 -38.71 33.21 -6.59
C ALA A 255 -38.30 32.39 -5.36
N LYS A 256 -39.25 31.82 -4.64
CA LYS A 256 -38.98 30.92 -3.50
C LYS A 256 -38.28 29.64 -3.95
N TYR A 257 -38.84 28.98 -4.99
CA TYR A 257 -38.22 27.76 -5.54
C TYR A 257 -36.79 28.00 -6.03
N ARG A 258 -36.51 29.14 -6.68
CA ARG A 258 -35.18 29.47 -7.17
C ARG A 258 -34.20 29.80 -6.04
N LYS A 259 -34.67 30.40 -4.93
CA LYS A 259 -33.86 30.57 -3.70
C LYS A 259 -33.55 29.25 -3.05
N ASP A 260 -34.51 28.36 -2.93
CA ASP A 260 -34.28 27.02 -2.35
C ASP A 260 -33.35 26.18 -3.23
N ALA A 261 -33.42 26.34 -4.55
CA ALA A 261 -32.49 25.74 -5.50
C ALA A 261 -31.08 26.33 -5.37
N PHE A 262 -30.95 27.65 -5.14
CA PHE A 262 -29.65 28.30 -4.88
C PHE A 262 -28.95 27.73 -3.64
N TYR A 263 -29.64 27.58 -2.53
CA TYR A 263 -29.04 27.01 -1.31
C TYR A 263 -28.62 25.55 -1.52
N ARG A 264 -29.41 24.74 -2.21
CA ARG A 264 -29.01 23.37 -2.59
C ARG A 264 -27.79 23.33 -3.50
N LEU A 265 -27.66 24.28 -4.44
CA LEU A 265 -26.49 24.43 -5.29
C LEU A 265 -25.27 24.90 -4.49
N GLN A 266 -25.47 25.76 -3.47
CA GLN A 266 -24.42 26.23 -2.59
C GLN A 266 -23.84 25.10 -1.76
N ASP A 267 -24.69 24.26 -1.17
CA ASP A 267 -24.26 23.07 -0.40
C ASP A 267 -23.49 22.10 -1.31
N ARG A 268 -24.00 21.85 -2.53
CA ARG A 268 -23.33 20.96 -3.49
C ARG A 268 -22.01 21.54 -4.04
N ALA A 269 -21.91 22.86 -4.22
CA ALA A 269 -20.69 23.52 -4.68
C ALA A 269 -19.59 23.54 -3.63
N GLY A 270 -19.94 23.40 -2.35
CA GLY A 270 -18.98 23.25 -1.24
C GLY A 270 -18.41 21.83 -1.14
N ALA A 271 -19.07 20.84 -1.70
CA ALA A 271 -18.65 19.44 -1.66
C ALA A 271 -17.64 19.14 -2.78
N VAL A 272 -16.43 19.69 -2.67
CA VAL A 272 -15.31 19.35 -3.57
C VAL A 272 -14.61 18.12 -3.05
N TYR A 273 -14.43 17.14 -3.90
CA TYR A 273 -13.52 16.03 -3.61
C TYR A 273 -12.09 16.55 -3.77
N THR A 274 -11.47 16.92 -2.67
CA THR A 274 -10.08 17.38 -2.67
C THR A 274 -9.21 16.18 -2.37
N GLU A 275 -8.71 15.50 -3.38
CA GLU A 275 -7.47 14.77 -3.20
C GLU A 275 -6.36 15.80 -3.03
N SER A 276 -5.67 15.72 -1.93
CA SER A 276 -4.45 16.48 -1.73
C SER A 276 -3.36 15.91 -2.64
N HIS A 277 -3.33 16.34 -3.92
CA HIS A 277 -2.14 16.15 -4.74
C HIS A 277 -0.99 16.89 -4.09
N LEU A 278 0.04 16.14 -3.76
CA LEU A 278 1.25 16.63 -3.15
C LEU A 278 2.06 17.46 -4.15
N ASN A 279 2.07 18.78 -3.98
CA ASN A 279 3.22 19.58 -4.41
C ASN A 279 4.22 19.55 -3.23
N LEU A 280 5.23 18.69 -3.34
CA LEU A 280 6.19 18.37 -2.28
C LEU A 280 7.38 19.34 -2.23
N ASP A 281 7.45 20.31 -3.12
CA ASP A 281 8.60 21.21 -3.29
C ASP A 281 9.03 21.96 -2.02
N ASP A 282 8.12 22.14 -1.05
CA ASP A 282 8.39 22.92 0.16
C ASP A 282 8.78 22.07 1.40
N VAL A 283 8.65 20.74 1.39
CA VAL A 283 8.82 19.89 2.58
C VAL A 283 9.96 18.87 2.46
N ALA A 284 10.47 18.63 1.27
CA ALA A 284 11.56 17.67 1.00
C ALA A 284 12.95 18.12 1.47
N GLY A 285 13.05 19.24 2.20
CA GLY A 285 14.30 19.76 2.73
C GLY A 285 14.84 18.95 3.90
N ALA A 286 15.55 17.85 3.64
CA ALA A 286 16.39 17.25 4.67
C ALA A 286 17.49 18.23 5.10
N SER A 287 17.74 18.33 6.42
CA SER A 287 18.86 19.12 6.95
C SER A 287 20.18 18.61 6.34
N ARG A 288 21.20 19.49 6.21
CA ARG A 288 22.49 19.14 5.59
C ARG A 288 23.08 17.88 6.21
N LEU A 289 23.29 16.86 5.39
CA LEU A 289 23.87 15.58 5.79
C LEU A 289 25.41 15.65 5.72
N GLY A 290 26.08 15.35 6.82
CA GLY A 290 27.54 15.21 6.88
C GLY A 290 28.04 14.03 6.03
N THR A 291 29.36 13.87 5.86
CA THR A 291 29.95 12.76 5.08
C THR A 291 29.88 11.40 5.79
N LYS A 292 29.92 11.40 7.13
CA LYS A 292 29.75 10.19 7.95
C LYS A 292 28.31 10.09 8.42
N ILE A 293 27.67 8.95 8.17
CA ILE A 293 26.33 8.64 8.66
C ILE A 293 26.44 7.65 9.82
N ILE A 294 26.48 6.37 9.56
CA ILE A 294 26.66 5.31 10.54
C ILE A 294 27.69 4.34 9.96
N ASN A 295 28.75 4.09 10.69
CA ASN A 295 29.79 3.13 10.30
C ASN A 295 29.88 2.04 11.36
N CYS A 296 29.54 0.81 10.98
CA CYS A 296 29.59 -0.38 11.81
C CYS A 296 30.84 -1.19 11.47
N LYS A 297 31.66 -1.56 12.46
CA LYS A 297 32.88 -2.37 12.28
C LYS A 297 32.86 -3.55 13.22
N ASN A 298 32.78 -4.75 12.66
CA ASN A 298 32.81 -6.04 13.38
C ASN A 298 31.82 -6.07 14.55
N VAL A 299 30.61 -5.62 14.32
CA VAL A 299 29.57 -5.49 15.35
C VAL A 299 28.94 -6.85 15.60
N SER A 300 28.98 -7.31 16.85
CA SER A 300 28.26 -8.51 17.29
C SER A 300 27.40 -8.16 18.51
N PHE A 301 26.22 -8.76 18.59
CA PHE A 301 25.28 -8.50 19.67
C PHE A 301 24.53 -9.77 20.10
N TYR A 302 24.57 -10.02 21.42
CA TYR A 302 23.87 -11.13 22.04
C TYR A 302 22.93 -10.61 23.13
N TYR A 303 21.77 -11.22 23.23
CA TYR A 303 20.77 -10.89 24.21
C TYR A 303 20.07 -12.16 24.70
N GLY A 304 20.02 -12.39 26.02
CA GLY A 304 19.42 -13.60 26.60
C GLY A 304 20.05 -14.91 26.10
N GLY A 305 21.34 -14.92 25.76
CA GLY A 305 22.03 -16.08 25.19
C GLY A 305 21.77 -16.36 23.71
N LYS A 306 20.92 -15.53 23.04
CA LYS A 306 20.66 -15.61 21.61
C LYS A 306 21.52 -14.60 20.84
N CYS A 307 22.13 -15.07 19.73
CA CYS A 307 22.86 -14.19 18.81
C CYS A 307 21.89 -13.46 17.90
N TYR A 308 21.90 -12.13 17.93
CA TYR A 308 21.08 -11.27 17.05
C TYR A 308 21.89 -10.64 15.93
N LEU A 309 23.21 -10.45 16.13
CA LEU A 309 24.10 -9.91 15.12
C LEU A 309 25.50 -10.48 15.33
N LYS A 310 26.16 -10.88 14.24
CA LYS A 310 27.52 -11.48 14.27
C LYS A 310 28.39 -10.85 13.20
N ASP A 311 29.52 -10.27 13.62
CA ASP A 311 30.59 -9.71 12.78
C ASP A 311 30.10 -8.76 11.68
N PHE A 312 29.04 -8.00 11.95
CA PHE A 312 28.45 -7.08 10.98
C PHE A 312 29.37 -5.88 10.74
N THR A 313 29.75 -5.68 9.48
CA THR A 313 30.55 -4.53 9.05
C THR A 313 29.87 -3.86 7.87
N TYR A 314 29.46 -2.60 8.03
CA TYR A 314 28.79 -1.83 7.00
C TYR A 314 28.96 -0.32 7.22
N ASN A 315 29.07 0.43 6.12
CA ASN A 315 29.14 1.89 6.14
C ASN A 315 27.98 2.48 5.37
N PHE A 316 26.97 2.98 6.10
CA PHE A 316 25.78 3.60 5.49
C PHE A 316 26.17 4.83 4.69
N GLN A 317 25.69 4.88 3.45
CA GLN A 317 25.95 5.94 2.50
C GLN A 317 24.92 7.09 2.62
N ARG A 318 25.25 8.25 2.08
CA ARG A 318 24.29 9.35 1.96
C ARG A 318 23.22 8.99 0.95
N TYR A 319 21.98 9.37 1.26
CA TYR A 319 20.82 9.20 0.37
C TYR A 319 20.49 7.74 0.05
N GLU A 320 21.12 6.83 0.74
CA GLU A 320 20.88 5.40 0.61
C GLU A 320 19.52 5.03 1.17
N LYS A 321 18.81 4.15 0.46
CA LYS A 321 17.50 3.64 0.86
C LYS A 321 17.59 2.14 1.09
N VAL A 322 17.62 1.74 2.35
CA VAL A 322 17.86 0.35 2.79
C VAL A 322 16.58 -0.27 3.34
N GLY A 323 16.20 -1.44 2.82
CA GLY A 323 15.15 -2.27 3.37
C GLY A 323 15.71 -3.32 4.33
N ILE A 324 15.07 -3.56 5.45
CA ILE A 324 15.42 -4.63 6.39
C ILE A 324 14.29 -5.65 6.38
N VAL A 325 14.63 -6.89 6.06
CA VAL A 325 13.68 -8.00 5.97
C VAL A 325 14.15 -9.20 6.78
N GLY A 326 13.22 -10.03 7.22
CA GLY A 326 13.51 -11.23 8.01
C GLY A 326 12.28 -11.73 8.74
N ARG A 327 12.33 -12.98 9.21
CA ARG A 327 11.22 -13.58 9.98
C ARG A 327 10.91 -12.80 11.24
N ASN A 328 9.70 -12.98 11.77
CA ASN A 328 9.35 -12.43 13.06
C ASN A 328 10.27 -13.02 14.14
N GLY A 329 10.77 -12.16 15.06
CA GLY A 329 11.76 -12.55 16.06
C GLY A 329 13.21 -12.71 15.55
N ALA A 330 13.50 -12.39 14.28
CA ALA A 330 14.88 -12.39 13.76
C ALA A 330 15.76 -11.24 14.29
N GLY A 331 15.16 -10.27 15.00
CA GLY A 331 15.89 -9.16 15.62
C GLY A 331 15.92 -7.87 14.81
N LYS A 332 14.93 -7.64 13.91
CA LYS A 332 14.84 -6.42 13.08
C LYS A 332 14.87 -5.14 13.94
N THR A 333 13.96 -5.01 14.89
CA THR A 333 13.90 -3.86 15.83
C THR A 333 15.14 -3.78 16.70
N THR A 334 15.71 -4.93 17.13
CA THR A 334 16.95 -4.99 17.90
C THR A 334 18.12 -4.44 17.08
N PHE A 335 18.22 -4.81 15.80
CA PHE A 335 19.21 -4.28 14.87
C PHE A 335 19.08 -2.76 14.72
N LEU A 336 17.85 -2.23 14.55
CA LEU A 336 17.62 -0.79 14.49
C LEU A 336 18.07 -0.09 15.77
N ASN A 337 17.68 -0.61 16.94
CA ASN A 337 18.06 -0.02 18.23
C ASN A 337 19.59 -0.03 18.41
N LEU A 338 20.26 -1.09 17.94
CA LEU A 338 21.72 -1.23 17.98
C LEU A 338 22.39 -0.12 17.17
N ILE A 339 22.04 0.03 15.89
CA ILE A 339 22.66 1.06 15.02
C ILE A 339 22.34 2.49 15.48
N LEU A 340 21.16 2.71 16.08
CA LEU A 340 20.75 4.00 16.63
C LEU A 340 21.32 4.29 18.04
N GLY A 341 21.85 3.28 18.73
CA GLY A 341 22.35 3.40 20.11
C GLY A 341 21.26 3.59 21.15
N ARG A 342 20.09 3.02 20.89
CA ARG A 342 18.95 3.04 21.80
C ARG A 342 18.85 1.68 22.53
N PHE A 343 19.62 1.53 23.59
CA PHE A 343 19.57 0.36 24.45
C PHE A 343 18.81 0.65 25.74
N ASP A 344 18.28 -0.42 26.32
CA ASP A 344 17.82 -0.37 27.69
C ASP A 344 19.05 -0.19 28.61
N PRO A 345 19.13 0.87 29.42
CA PRO A 345 20.24 1.09 30.32
C PRO A 345 20.38 -0.04 31.37
N ASP A 346 19.28 -0.69 31.73
CA ASP A 346 19.21 -1.71 32.77
C ASP A 346 19.55 -3.11 32.23
N ASP A 347 19.40 -3.34 30.91
CA ASP A 347 19.73 -4.60 30.25
C ASP A 347 20.33 -4.38 28.86
N PRO A 348 21.62 -3.94 28.78
CA PRO A 348 22.23 -3.54 27.51
C PRO A 348 22.62 -4.71 26.60
N GLY A 349 22.50 -5.96 27.05
CA GLY A 349 23.00 -7.13 26.32
C GLY A 349 24.54 -7.18 26.21
N GLU A 350 25.06 -8.18 25.51
CA GLU A 350 26.49 -8.32 25.24
C GLU A 350 26.82 -7.75 23.86
N PHE A 351 27.56 -6.65 23.83
CA PHE A 351 27.95 -5.92 22.62
C PHE A 351 29.46 -6.00 22.39
N SER A 352 29.87 -6.22 21.14
CA SER A 352 31.27 -6.10 20.70
C SER A 352 31.32 -5.39 19.34
N GLY A 353 32.46 -4.79 19.02
CA GLY A 353 32.68 -4.02 17.82
C GLY A 353 32.56 -2.51 18.05
N VAL A 354 32.55 -1.73 16.96
CA VAL A 354 32.50 -0.25 17.00
C VAL A 354 31.40 0.24 16.09
N ILE A 355 30.54 1.14 16.61
CA ILE A 355 29.57 1.89 15.83
C ILE A 355 29.88 3.39 15.94
N GLU A 356 30.37 3.96 14.85
CA GLU A 356 30.65 5.38 14.74
C GLU A 356 29.45 6.09 14.11
N ARG A 357 28.91 7.12 14.77
CA ARG A 357 27.81 7.94 14.27
C ARG A 357 28.30 9.34 13.92
N GLY A 358 27.78 9.90 12.83
CA GLY A 358 28.11 11.27 12.44
C GLY A 358 27.55 12.30 13.43
N GLU A 359 28.29 13.38 13.70
CA GLU A 359 27.86 14.45 14.62
C GLU A 359 26.65 15.25 14.12
N SER A 360 26.45 15.30 12.80
CA SER A 360 25.34 16.03 12.15
C SER A 360 24.07 15.19 11.96
N LEU A 361 24.01 13.98 12.55
CA LEU A 361 22.84 13.10 12.40
C LEU A 361 21.63 13.66 13.15
N LYS A 362 20.54 13.83 12.41
CA LYS A 362 19.21 14.12 12.92
C LYS A 362 18.31 12.94 12.55
N VAL A 363 18.13 12.03 13.50
CA VAL A 363 17.41 10.78 13.28
C VAL A 363 15.93 10.95 13.60
N GLY A 364 15.07 10.76 12.60
CA GLY A 364 13.64 10.54 12.80
C GLY A 364 13.37 9.04 12.91
N TYR A 365 12.80 8.59 14.03
CA TYR A 365 12.51 7.18 14.23
C TYR A 365 11.05 6.94 14.50
N TYR A 366 10.37 6.30 13.54
CA TYR A 366 9.00 5.82 13.68
C TYR A 366 9.03 4.41 14.26
N THR A 367 8.58 4.26 15.50
CA THR A 367 8.59 2.98 16.23
C THR A 367 7.27 2.25 16.08
N GLN A 368 7.31 0.92 16.08
CA GLN A 368 6.14 0.06 16.06
C GLN A 368 5.17 0.33 17.25
N LYS A 369 5.70 0.67 18.43
CA LYS A 369 4.89 0.97 19.63
C LYS A 369 4.15 2.32 19.56
N GLY A 370 4.57 3.22 18.64
CA GLY A 370 4.05 4.58 18.57
C GLY A 370 4.51 5.48 19.73
N ILE A 371 3.89 6.64 19.86
CA ILE A 371 4.07 7.56 21.00
C ILE A 371 2.76 7.64 21.78
N ASP A 372 2.86 7.59 23.10
CA ASP A 372 1.81 8.05 23.97
C ASP A 372 1.87 9.59 24.03
N PHE A 373 0.93 10.25 23.38
CA PHE A 373 0.80 11.69 23.48
C PHE A 373 0.38 12.06 24.91
N THR A 374 1.32 12.59 25.67
CA THR A 374 1.09 13.08 27.03
C THR A 374 0.54 14.50 26.95
N GLY A 375 -0.74 14.67 27.16
CA GLY A 375 -1.37 15.99 27.22
C GLY A 375 -2.71 16.07 26.48
N ASP A 376 -3.44 17.15 26.74
CA ASP A 376 -4.74 17.44 26.16
C ASP A 376 -4.62 18.38 24.94
N GLN A 377 -3.52 18.25 24.18
CA GLN A 377 -3.21 19.07 23.01
C GLN A 377 -4.15 18.77 21.84
N THR A 378 -4.42 19.78 21.04
CA THR A 378 -5.14 19.62 19.78
C THR A 378 -4.19 19.15 18.66
N VAL A 379 -4.75 18.62 17.57
CA VAL A 379 -4.00 18.20 16.39
C VAL A 379 -3.16 19.37 15.85
N LEU A 380 -3.72 20.57 15.79
CA LEU A 380 -3.03 21.77 15.31
C LEU A 380 -1.88 22.19 16.23
N GLU A 381 -2.08 22.13 17.57
CA GLU A 381 -1.03 22.46 18.54
C GLU A 381 0.14 21.47 18.46
N THR A 382 -0.12 20.20 18.09
CA THR A 382 0.91 19.17 18.00
C THR A 382 1.82 19.37 16.78
N VAL A 383 1.26 19.71 15.61
CA VAL A 383 2.02 19.80 14.36
C VAL A 383 2.27 21.25 13.91
N ASN A 384 1.43 22.19 14.28
CA ASN A 384 1.50 23.62 13.96
C ASN A 384 1.70 23.96 12.46
N ASP A 385 1.37 23.04 11.57
CA ASP A 385 1.39 23.22 10.12
C ASP A 385 0.11 22.66 9.48
N THR A 386 -0.79 23.58 9.12
CA THR A 386 -2.08 23.23 8.51
C THR A 386 -1.95 22.62 7.13
N ARG A 387 -0.88 22.96 6.37
CA ARG A 387 -0.66 22.41 5.02
C ARG A 387 -0.30 20.93 5.11
N LEU A 388 0.65 20.60 5.98
CA LEU A 388 1.06 19.21 6.26
C LEU A 388 -0.10 18.39 6.82
N LEU A 389 -0.85 18.92 7.77
CA LEU A 389 -2.02 18.27 8.34
C LEU A 389 -3.06 17.93 7.27
N ASN A 390 -3.39 18.87 6.39
CA ASN A 390 -4.32 18.62 5.28
C ASN A 390 -3.80 17.53 4.32
N ARG A 391 -2.50 17.53 4.01
CA ARG A 391 -1.86 16.51 3.15
C ARG A 391 -1.98 15.11 3.73
N PHE A 392 -1.83 14.97 5.03
CA PHE A 392 -1.99 13.69 5.73
C PHE A 392 -3.42 13.46 6.23
N MET A 393 -4.40 14.01 5.51
CA MET A 393 -5.82 13.75 5.71
C MET A 393 -6.35 14.16 7.09
N PHE A 394 -5.87 15.29 7.64
CA PHE A 394 -6.49 15.96 8.76
C PHE A 394 -7.27 17.18 8.25
N PRO A 395 -8.58 17.05 7.98
CA PRO A 395 -9.39 18.16 7.48
C PRO A 395 -9.53 19.27 8.53
N HIS A 396 -9.86 20.47 8.09
CA HIS A 396 -9.98 21.65 8.95
C HIS A 396 -10.84 21.45 10.20
N GLU A 397 -11.86 20.61 10.09
CA GLU A 397 -12.77 20.28 11.21
C GLU A 397 -12.07 19.50 12.32
N MET A 398 -11.04 18.72 11.98
CA MET A 398 -10.27 17.91 12.93
C MET A 398 -9.12 18.67 13.60
N LEU A 399 -8.71 19.83 13.09
CA LEU A 399 -7.54 20.57 13.59
C LEU A 399 -7.66 20.94 15.07
N ASN A 400 -8.87 21.25 15.53
CA ASN A 400 -9.16 21.58 16.93
C ASN A 400 -9.57 20.36 17.78
N THR A 401 -9.52 19.15 17.20
CA THR A 401 -9.84 17.92 17.94
C THR A 401 -8.67 17.58 18.87
N ARG A 402 -8.97 17.18 20.10
CA ARG A 402 -7.98 16.71 21.07
C ARG A 402 -7.38 15.39 20.61
N VAL A 403 -6.06 15.24 20.73
CA VAL A 403 -5.35 14.02 20.33
C VAL A 403 -5.88 12.77 21.05
N SER A 404 -6.34 12.92 22.29
CA SER A 404 -6.98 11.82 23.05
C SER A 404 -8.21 11.22 22.37
N ARG A 405 -8.94 12.01 21.56
CA ARG A 405 -10.18 11.60 20.86
C ARG A 405 -9.93 11.00 19.46
N LEU A 406 -8.70 11.02 18.99
CA LEU A 406 -8.34 10.45 17.70
C LEU A 406 -8.39 8.92 17.78
N SER A 407 -8.77 8.29 16.66
CA SER A 407 -8.64 6.85 16.46
C SER A 407 -7.16 6.41 16.46
N GLY A 408 -6.88 5.13 16.63
CA GLY A 408 -5.53 4.58 16.62
C GLY A 408 -4.77 4.95 15.33
N GLY A 409 -5.38 4.78 14.17
CA GLY A 409 -4.77 5.13 12.88
C GLY A 409 -4.53 6.64 12.70
N GLU A 410 -5.46 7.50 13.20
CA GLU A 410 -5.26 8.95 13.18
C GLU A 410 -4.10 9.39 14.10
N LYS A 411 -3.96 8.78 15.29
CA LYS A 411 -2.81 8.99 16.17
C LYS A 411 -1.50 8.59 15.53
N ARG A 412 -1.47 7.46 14.81
CA ARG A 412 -0.30 6.97 14.08
C ARG A 412 0.12 7.90 12.95
N ARG A 413 -0.85 8.41 12.18
CA ARG A 413 -0.60 9.44 11.16
C ARG A 413 -0.04 10.73 11.78
N LEU A 414 -0.62 11.18 12.89
CA LEU A 414 -0.13 12.37 13.60
C LEU A 414 1.29 12.16 14.10
N TYR A 415 1.59 10.99 14.66
CA TYR A 415 2.94 10.63 15.11
C TYR A 415 3.96 10.66 13.96
N LEU A 416 3.62 10.09 12.81
CA LEU A 416 4.46 10.16 11.63
C LEU A 416 4.74 11.63 11.24
N LEU A 417 3.71 12.48 11.24
CA LEU A 417 3.86 13.90 10.95
C LEU A 417 4.81 14.62 11.90
N THR A 418 4.73 14.35 13.21
CA THR A 418 5.64 14.99 14.18
C THR A 418 7.09 14.64 13.88
N ILE A 419 7.39 13.41 13.43
CA ILE A 419 8.75 13.01 13.05
C ILE A 419 9.19 13.73 11.79
N LEU A 420 8.34 13.81 10.76
CA LEU A 420 8.67 14.46 9.49
C LEU A 420 8.89 15.97 9.63
N MET A 421 8.13 16.62 10.53
CA MET A 421 8.28 18.03 10.86
C MET A 421 9.67 18.41 11.40
N GLU A 422 10.32 17.47 12.06
CA GLU A 422 11.68 17.69 12.55
C GLU A 422 12.71 17.75 11.42
N GLN A 423 12.33 17.51 10.18
CA GLN A 423 13.22 17.46 9.01
C GLN A 423 14.47 16.59 9.28
N PRO A 424 14.28 15.30 9.61
CA PRO A 424 15.40 14.40 9.86
C PRO A 424 16.24 14.26 8.59
N ASN A 425 17.55 13.98 8.73
CA ASN A 425 18.41 13.62 7.62
C ASN A 425 18.66 12.10 7.52
N VAL A 426 18.29 11.36 8.56
CA VAL A 426 18.18 9.90 8.57
C VAL A 426 16.79 9.56 9.09
N LEU A 427 15.99 8.90 8.26
CA LEU A 427 14.64 8.47 8.63
C LEU A 427 14.61 6.96 8.77
N VAL A 428 14.17 6.49 9.93
CA VAL A 428 14.04 5.06 10.25
C VAL A 428 12.57 4.75 10.48
N LEU A 429 12.03 3.80 9.72
CA LEU A 429 10.63 3.38 9.80
C LEU A 429 10.57 1.90 10.20
N ASP A 430 10.02 1.61 11.38
CA ASP A 430 9.83 0.24 11.87
C ASP A 430 8.37 -0.17 11.73
N GLU A 431 8.08 -1.01 10.72
CA GLU A 431 6.76 -1.52 10.33
C GLU A 431 5.69 -0.42 10.17
N PRO A 432 5.92 0.61 9.35
CA PRO A 432 4.98 1.72 9.20
C PRO A 432 3.67 1.29 8.53
N THR A 433 3.70 0.18 7.80
CA THR A 433 2.58 -0.32 6.98
C THR A 433 1.49 -1.00 7.79
N ASN A 434 1.78 -1.48 9.00
CA ASN A 434 0.82 -2.25 9.80
C ASN A 434 -0.39 -1.43 10.29
N ASP A 435 -0.23 -0.12 10.45
CA ASP A 435 -1.23 0.74 11.12
C ASP A 435 -1.77 1.87 10.23
N LEU A 436 -1.21 2.00 9.01
CA LEU A 436 -1.61 3.03 8.05
C LEU A 436 -2.54 2.45 6.99
N ASP A 437 -3.59 3.19 6.63
CA ASP A 437 -4.45 2.79 5.51
C ASP A 437 -3.76 2.99 4.15
N ILE A 438 -4.26 2.32 3.12
CA ILE A 438 -3.69 2.33 1.76
C ILE A 438 -3.53 3.77 1.22
N VAL A 439 -4.48 4.65 1.52
CA VAL A 439 -4.44 6.04 1.05
C VAL A 439 -3.29 6.80 1.73
N THR A 440 -3.16 6.65 3.04
CA THR A 440 -2.03 7.25 3.80
C THR A 440 -0.68 6.65 3.36
N LEU A 441 -0.64 5.34 3.07
CA LEU A 441 0.57 4.68 2.55
C LEU A 441 0.98 5.24 1.19
N ASN A 442 0.03 5.52 0.28
CA ASN A 442 0.33 6.16 -0.99
C ASN A 442 0.98 7.54 -0.80
N VAL A 443 0.39 8.36 0.09
CA VAL A 443 0.93 9.68 0.43
C VAL A 443 2.34 9.58 1.01
N LEU A 444 2.56 8.60 1.92
CA LEU A 444 3.88 8.36 2.50
C LEU A 444 4.89 7.89 1.45
N GLU A 445 4.51 7.00 0.55
CA GLU A 445 5.39 6.55 -0.55
C GLU A 445 5.83 7.71 -1.45
N GLU A 446 4.91 8.59 -1.85
CA GLU A 446 5.23 9.76 -2.65
C GLU A 446 6.22 10.67 -1.92
N TYR A 447 5.98 10.94 -0.64
CA TYR A 447 6.91 11.71 0.19
C TYR A 447 8.30 11.06 0.26
N LEU A 448 8.36 9.73 0.51
CA LEU A 448 9.63 9.00 0.66
C LEU A 448 10.41 8.85 -0.66
N LYS A 449 9.74 8.89 -1.81
CA LYS A 449 10.42 8.92 -3.12
C LYS A 449 11.25 10.18 -3.29
N GLU A 450 10.69 11.31 -2.89
CA GLU A 450 11.33 12.63 -3.01
C GLU A 450 12.20 12.98 -1.79
N TYR A 451 12.22 12.12 -0.78
CA TYR A 451 13.01 12.35 0.42
C TYR A 451 14.52 12.32 0.14
N HIS A 452 15.18 13.46 0.41
CA HIS A 452 16.61 13.67 0.19
C HIS A 452 17.45 13.38 1.45
N GLY A 453 17.20 12.26 2.11
CA GLY A 453 17.95 11.77 3.27
C GLY A 453 18.24 10.27 3.15
N THR A 454 18.96 9.72 4.13
CA THR A 454 19.14 8.28 4.23
C THR A 454 17.89 7.66 4.84
N LEU A 455 17.38 6.60 4.22
CA LEU A 455 16.13 5.93 4.60
C LEU A 455 16.41 4.48 4.99
N ILE A 456 15.96 4.08 6.17
CA ILE A 456 16.03 2.71 6.65
C ILE A 456 14.62 2.24 6.97
N ILE A 457 14.15 1.22 6.27
CA ILE A 457 12.78 0.71 6.38
C ILE A 457 12.79 -0.74 6.82
N VAL A 458 12.08 -1.05 7.89
CA VAL A 458 11.66 -2.41 8.22
C VAL A 458 10.20 -2.55 7.80
N SER A 459 9.89 -3.47 6.89
CA SER A 459 8.51 -3.75 6.50
C SER A 459 8.35 -5.15 5.96
N HIS A 460 7.15 -5.68 6.09
CA HIS A 460 6.68 -6.90 5.41
C HIS A 460 5.90 -6.60 4.12
N ASP A 461 5.57 -5.34 3.87
CA ASP A 461 4.93 -4.90 2.63
C ASP A 461 5.93 -4.88 1.47
N ARG A 462 5.76 -5.83 0.55
CA ARG A 462 6.64 -6.03 -0.63
C ARG A 462 6.57 -4.84 -1.58
N HIS A 463 5.36 -4.31 -1.81
CA HIS A 463 5.16 -3.19 -2.72
C HIS A 463 5.83 -1.91 -2.21
N PHE A 464 5.75 -1.69 -0.89
CA PHE A 464 6.40 -0.57 -0.24
C PHE A 464 7.93 -0.65 -0.36
N LEU A 465 8.50 -1.84 -0.12
CA LEU A 465 9.95 -2.07 -0.26
C LEU A 465 10.41 -1.96 -1.73
N ASP A 466 9.73 -2.61 -2.66
CA ASP A 466 10.13 -2.63 -4.09
C ASP A 466 10.13 -1.22 -4.73
N ARG A 467 9.31 -0.29 -4.21
CA ARG A 467 9.23 1.07 -4.71
C ARG A 467 10.22 2.05 -4.09
N LEU A 468 10.71 1.76 -2.89
CA LEU A 468 11.42 2.76 -2.08
C LEU A 468 12.88 2.41 -1.80
N VAL A 469 13.26 1.13 -1.82
CA VAL A 469 14.60 0.72 -1.38
C VAL A 469 15.49 0.34 -2.55
N ASP A 470 16.80 0.61 -2.39
CA ASP A 470 17.82 0.30 -3.37
C ASP A 470 18.39 -1.11 -3.16
N HIS A 471 18.47 -1.55 -1.89
CA HIS A 471 18.94 -2.87 -1.49
C HIS A 471 18.36 -3.32 -0.14
N LEU A 472 18.56 -4.59 0.21
CA LEU A 472 17.95 -5.24 1.35
C LEU A 472 19.00 -5.85 2.30
N PHE A 473 18.86 -5.58 3.58
CA PHE A 473 19.48 -6.39 4.63
C PHE A 473 18.54 -7.50 5.04
N VAL A 474 18.96 -8.72 4.78
CA VAL A 474 18.21 -9.92 5.12
C VAL A 474 18.75 -10.51 6.40
N LEU A 475 17.95 -10.46 7.47
CA LEU A 475 18.25 -11.10 8.73
C LEU A 475 17.87 -12.59 8.64
N CYS A 476 18.88 -13.45 8.46
CA CYS A 476 18.66 -14.90 8.27
C CYS A 476 18.33 -15.65 9.57
N GLY A 477 18.52 -15.02 10.74
CA GLY A 477 18.57 -15.64 12.06
C GLY A 477 20.02 -15.94 12.46
N ASP A 478 20.23 -16.36 13.69
CA ASP A 478 21.56 -16.70 14.27
C ASP A 478 22.64 -15.62 14.09
N GLY A 479 22.20 -14.36 13.94
CA GLY A 479 23.06 -13.19 13.80
C GLY A 479 23.62 -12.92 12.40
N GLU A 480 23.31 -13.74 11.40
CA GLU A 480 23.76 -13.53 10.02
C GLU A 480 22.90 -12.47 9.33
N VAL A 481 23.54 -11.44 8.76
CA VAL A 481 22.91 -10.43 7.91
C VAL A 481 23.49 -10.53 6.52
N LYS A 482 22.64 -10.72 5.52
CA LYS A 482 23.03 -10.74 4.09
C LYS A 482 22.59 -9.43 3.44
N ASP A 483 23.51 -8.79 2.75
CA ASP A 483 23.24 -7.65 1.89
C ASP A 483 22.86 -8.17 0.51
N PHE A 484 21.65 -7.82 0.04
CA PHE A 484 21.13 -8.21 -1.27
C PHE A 484 20.83 -6.94 -2.08
N ILE A 485 21.59 -6.74 -3.17
CA ILE A 485 21.40 -5.64 -4.09
C ILE A 485 20.23 -5.98 -5.02
N GLY A 486 19.15 -5.23 -4.94
CA GLY A 486 17.95 -5.42 -5.75
C GLY A 486 16.65 -5.30 -4.94
N SER A 487 15.53 -5.49 -5.63
CA SER A 487 14.20 -5.38 -5.03
C SER A 487 13.84 -6.62 -4.18
N TYR A 488 12.83 -6.47 -3.34
CA TYR A 488 12.34 -7.57 -2.52
C TYR A 488 11.79 -8.73 -3.38
N THR A 489 11.10 -8.41 -4.46
CA THR A 489 10.59 -9.41 -5.43
C THR A 489 11.73 -10.19 -6.07
N GLN A 490 12.85 -9.55 -6.43
CA GLN A 490 14.04 -10.22 -6.95
C GLN A 490 14.67 -11.14 -5.91
N TYR A 491 14.78 -10.70 -4.66
CA TYR A 491 15.28 -11.52 -3.56
C TYR A 491 14.43 -12.80 -3.36
N ARG A 492 13.09 -12.68 -3.38
CA ARG A 492 12.19 -13.85 -3.23
C ARG A 492 12.30 -14.82 -4.40
N THR A 493 12.47 -14.32 -5.61
CA THR A 493 12.72 -15.17 -6.79
C THR A 493 14.04 -15.93 -6.64
N PHE A 494 15.10 -15.24 -6.23
CA PHE A 494 16.39 -15.85 -5.96
C PHE A 494 16.33 -16.97 -4.89
N LEU A 495 15.54 -16.79 -3.83
CA LEU A 495 15.33 -17.84 -2.81
C LEU A 495 14.61 -19.05 -3.40
N LYS A 496 13.52 -18.84 -4.16
CA LYS A 496 12.74 -19.93 -4.78
C LYS A 496 13.58 -20.77 -5.76
N ASP A 497 14.46 -20.12 -6.49
CA ASP A 497 15.38 -20.80 -7.42
C ASP A 497 16.45 -21.64 -6.68
N ARG A 498 16.84 -21.23 -5.47
CA ARG A 498 17.75 -22.00 -4.62
C ARG A 498 17.09 -23.20 -3.94
N GLU A 499 15.84 -23.08 -3.54
CA GLU A 499 15.08 -24.15 -2.89
C GLU A 499 14.66 -25.26 -3.87
N ASN A 500 14.51 -24.95 -5.16
CA ASN A 500 14.15 -25.89 -6.22
C ASN A 500 15.14 -25.87 -7.40
N PRO A 501 16.36 -26.41 -7.22
CA PRO A 501 17.37 -26.42 -8.28
C PRO A 501 17.00 -27.28 -9.51
N GLU A 502 15.99 -28.15 -9.40
CA GLU A 502 15.46 -28.91 -10.53
C GLU A 502 14.52 -28.09 -11.43
N ARG A 503 13.83 -27.09 -10.87
CA ARG A 503 13.06 -26.12 -11.68
C ARG A 503 13.99 -25.17 -12.44
N SER A 504 15.13 -24.80 -11.88
CA SER A 504 16.12 -23.95 -12.56
C SER A 504 16.81 -24.67 -13.73
N ARG A 505 16.94 -26.01 -13.69
CA ARG A 505 17.43 -26.79 -14.84
C ARG A 505 16.38 -27.01 -15.95
N GLY A 506 15.10 -26.90 -15.63
CA GLY A 506 13.98 -26.96 -16.57
C GLY A 506 13.61 -25.61 -17.18
N THR A 507 13.95 -24.52 -16.52
CA THR A 507 13.64 -23.14 -16.94
C THR A 507 14.84 -22.38 -17.50
N GLN A 508 16.01 -23.02 -17.64
CA GLN A 508 17.09 -22.52 -18.51
C GLN A 508 16.87 -22.80 -20.03
N LYS A 509 15.72 -23.31 -20.43
CA LYS A 509 15.07 -22.69 -21.58
C LYS A 509 14.44 -21.42 -21.04
N VAL A 510 15.27 -20.40 -20.95
CA VAL A 510 14.88 -19.01 -20.98
C VAL A 510 13.66 -18.92 -21.90
N LYS A 511 12.46 -18.80 -21.31
CA LYS A 511 11.53 -17.86 -21.85
C LYS A 511 12.15 -16.50 -21.48
N THR A 512 13.21 -16.11 -22.19
CA THR A 512 13.23 -14.77 -22.71
C THR A 512 11.77 -14.54 -23.05
N ALA A 513 11.09 -13.65 -22.36
CA ALA A 513 10.05 -12.89 -23.00
C ALA A 513 10.68 -12.60 -24.35
N THR A 514 10.23 -13.31 -25.37
CA THR A 514 10.60 -13.02 -26.74
C THR A 514 10.13 -11.59 -26.86
N ALA A 515 11.05 -10.65 -26.72
CA ALA A 515 10.92 -9.38 -27.37
C ALA A 515 10.34 -9.76 -28.74
N PRO A 516 9.22 -9.18 -29.17
CA PRO A 516 8.57 -9.62 -30.38
C PRO A 516 9.67 -9.60 -31.44
N LYS A 517 10.14 -10.80 -31.86
CA LYS A 517 11.21 -10.91 -32.84
C LYS A 517 10.72 -10.12 -34.01
N LEU A 518 11.45 -9.11 -34.40
CA LEU A 518 11.20 -8.35 -35.61
C LEU A 518 10.74 -9.29 -36.69
N SER A 519 9.56 -9.08 -37.22
CA SER A 519 9.05 -9.80 -38.38
C SER A 519 10.07 -9.61 -39.53
N PHE A 520 10.17 -10.56 -40.44
CA PHE A 520 11.09 -10.46 -41.57
C PHE A 520 10.90 -9.14 -42.35
N LYS A 521 9.69 -8.59 -42.36
CA LYS A 521 9.38 -7.27 -42.91
C LYS A 521 9.99 -6.13 -42.08
N GLU A 522 9.86 -6.17 -40.77
CA GLU A 522 10.41 -5.16 -39.88
C GLU A 522 11.94 -5.15 -39.84
N LYS A 523 12.56 -6.31 -39.97
CA LYS A 523 14.02 -6.43 -40.09
C LYS A 523 14.57 -5.81 -41.38
N ARG A 524 13.86 -6.01 -42.49
CA ARG A 524 14.20 -5.40 -43.76
C ARG A 524 13.92 -3.89 -43.78
N GLU A 525 12.89 -3.44 -43.07
CA GLU A 525 12.58 -2.03 -42.88
C GLU A 525 13.66 -1.34 -42.04
N LEU A 526 14.16 -1.99 -40.97
CA LEU A 526 15.26 -1.49 -40.15
C LEU A 526 16.55 -1.33 -40.98
N GLU A 527 16.93 -2.35 -41.74
CA GLU A 527 18.09 -2.29 -42.64
C GLU A 527 17.95 -1.17 -43.70
N GLN A 528 16.73 -0.91 -44.19
CA GLN A 528 16.50 0.20 -45.13
C GLN A 528 16.62 1.56 -44.46
N LEU A 529 16.09 1.72 -43.22
CA LEU A 529 16.19 2.95 -42.45
C LEU A 529 17.65 3.27 -42.08
N GLU A 530 18.46 2.26 -41.74
CA GLU A 530 19.89 2.40 -41.46
C GLU A 530 20.71 2.85 -42.70
N ALA A 531 20.21 2.56 -43.91
CA ALA A 531 20.84 3.04 -45.15
C ALA A 531 20.31 4.44 -45.56
N ASP A 532 19.01 4.69 -45.36
CA ASP A 532 18.36 5.91 -45.83
C ASP A 532 18.69 7.14 -44.96
N ILE A 533 18.80 6.98 -43.63
CA ILE A 533 19.10 8.08 -42.72
C ILE A 533 20.43 8.73 -43.02
N PRO A 534 21.57 8.01 -43.15
CA PRO A 534 22.85 8.60 -43.50
C PRO A 534 22.86 9.23 -44.91
N ALA A 535 22.08 8.66 -45.85
CA ALA A 535 22.00 9.21 -47.22
C ALA A 535 21.28 10.57 -47.22
N LEU A 536 20.21 10.72 -46.45
CA LEU A 536 19.49 11.99 -46.30
C LEU A 536 20.32 13.03 -45.54
N GLU A 537 21.09 12.62 -44.53
CA GLU A 537 22.01 13.51 -43.81
C GLU A 537 23.14 14.02 -44.76
N ALA A 538 23.69 13.15 -45.60
CA ALA A 538 24.70 13.55 -46.58
C ALA A 538 24.12 14.51 -47.63
N GLU A 539 22.89 14.28 -48.12
CA GLU A 539 22.19 15.20 -49.04
C GLU A 539 21.96 16.57 -48.36
N LYS A 540 21.51 16.59 -47.13
CA LYS A 540 21.31 17.82 -46.33
C LYS A 540 22.61 18.60 -46.15
N ALA A 541 23.70 17.91 -45.80
CA ALA A 541 25.03 18.51 -45.65
C ALA A 541 25.52 19.15 -46.97
N SER A 542 25.36 18.45 -48.09
CA SER A 542 25.73 18.94 -49.44
C SER A 542 24.93 20.19 -49.83
N LEU A 543 23.60 20.17 -49.61
CA LEU A 543 22.74 21.34 -49.89
C LEU A 543 23.06 22.54 -48.97
N THR A 544 23.36 22.27 -47.69
CA THR A 544 23.76 23.31 -46.73
C THR A 544 25.11 23.95 -47.14
N GLU A 545 26.07 23.15 -47.62
CA GLU A 545 27.36 23.64 -48.13
C GLU A 545 27.17 24.47 -49.41
N GLN A 546 26.30 24.08 -50.30
CA GLN A 546 25.96 24.83 -51.53
C GLN A 546 25.30 26.18 -51.20
N ILE A 547 24.41 26.23 -50.21
CA ILE A 547 23.79 27.48 -49.75
C ILE A 547 24.83 28.38 -49.09
N SER A 548 25.73 27.82 -48.28
CA SER A 548 26.77 28.58 -47.56
C SER A 548 27.86 29.14 -48.46
N SER A 549 28.12 28.52 -49.63
CA SER A 549 29.10 28.98 -50.62
C SER A 549 28.71 30.28 -51.33
N GLY A 550 27.45 30.70 -51.25
CA GLY A 550 26.95 31.98 -51.80
C GLY A 550 26.97 32.05 -53.36
N THR A 551 27.17 30.93 -54.04
CA THR A 551 27.32 30.87 -55.53
C THR A 551 26.02 30.59 -56.25
N LEU A 552 24.92 30.29 -55.56
CA LEU A 552 23.64 29.88 -56.16
C LEU A 552 22.76 31.11 -56.54
N PRO A 553 22.12 31.07 -57.74
CA PRO A 553 21.09 32.02 -58.12
C PRO A 553 19.89 31.96 -57.12
N TYR A 554 19.18 33.09 -56.99
CA TYR A 554 18.09 33.22 -56.02
C TYR A 554 17.02 32.15 -56.12
N ASP A 555 16.60 31.77 -57.32
CA ASP A 555 15.59 30.72 -57.58
C ASP A 555 16.05 29.33 -57.07
N LYS A 556 17.33 29.00 -57.26
CA LYS A 556 17.89 27.73 -56.75
C LYS A 556 18.14 27.72 -55.26
N LEU A 557 18.32 28.89 -54.65
CA LEU A 557 18.47 29.02 -53.21
C LEU A 557 17.15 28.75 -52.48
N GLN A 558 16.03 29.13 -53.08
CA GLN A 558 14.70 28.82 -52.55
C GLN A 558 14.39 27.33 -52.69
N GLU A 559 14.65 26.71 -53.87
CA GLU A 559 14.48 25.28 -54.08
C GLU A 559 15.34 24.44 -53.11
N ALA A 560 16.59 24.82 -52.89
CA ALA A 560 17.47 24.14 -51.94
C ALA A 560 16.99 24.26 -50.49
N SER A 561 16.44 25.42 -50.09
CA SER A 561 15.86 25.64 -48.75
C SER A 561 14.59 24.82 -48.54
N GLU A 562 13.69 24.76 -49.53
CA GLU A 562 12.49 23.92 -49.49
C GLU A 562 12.86 22.43 -49.43
N ARG A 563 13.92 22.02 -50.17
CA ARG A 563 14.42 20.64 -50.16
C ARG A 563 15.01 20.26 -48.78
N ILE A 564 15.76 21.15 -48.13
CA ILE A 564 16.29 20.92 -46.77
C ILE A 564 15.13 20.74 -45.78
N GLY A 565 14.07 21.57 -45.84
CA GLY A 565 12.89 21.43 -45.00
C GLY A 565 12.16 20.08 -45.20
N ALA A 566 12.09 19.61 -46.46
CA ALA A 566 11.51 18.29 -46.74
C ALA A 566 12.38 17.13 -46.23
N ILE A 567 13.72 17.27 -46.29
CA ILE A 567 14.68 16.30 -45.77
C ILE A 567 14.58 16.25 -44.24
N ASP A 568 14.47 17.39 -43.57
CA ASP A 568 14.33 17.44 -42.10
C ASP A 568 13.07 16.72 -41.62
N ALA A 569 11.93 16.97 -42.25
CA ALA A 569 10.70 16.25 -41.93
C ALA A 569 10.80 14.75 -42.19
N ALA A 570 11.47 14.33 -43.28
CA ALA A 570 11.69 12.92 -43.60
C ALA A 570 12.68 12.24 -42.64
N LEU A 571 13.69 12.94 -42.16
CA LEU A 571 14.64 12.45 -41.14
C LEU A 571 13.92 12.22 -39.80
N GLU A 572 13.13 13.19 -39.34
CA GLU A 572 12.38 13.08 -38.09
C GLU A 572 11.41 11.87 -38.07
N GLU A 573 10.69 11.65 -39.18
CA GLU A 573 9.80 10.49 -39.33
C GLU A 573 10.57 9.16 -39.35
N LYS A 574 11.72 9.10 -40.11
CA LYS A 574 12.52 7.89 -40.23
C LYS A 574 13.31 7.57 -38.95
N GLU A 575 13.82 8.56 -38.24
CA GLU A 575 14.48 8.39 -36.93
C GLU A 575 13.51 7.87 -35.85
N MET A 576 12.30 8.43 -35.78
CA MET A 576 11.28 7.90 -34.89
C MET A 576 10.96 6.44 -35.19
N ARG A 577 10.80 6.10 -36.45
CA ARG A 577 10.51 4.73 -36.85
C ARG A 577 11.68 3.77 -36.63
N TRP A 578 12.91 4.24 -36.81
CA TRP A 578 14.13 3.48 -36.49
C TRP A 578 14.23 3.20 -34.99
N LEU A 579 13.91 4.20 -34.13
CA LEU A 579 13.90 4.05 -32.69
C LEU A 579 12.87 2.98 -32.24
N GLU A 580 11.65 3.03 -32.77
CA GLU A 580 10.62 2.03 -32.50
C GLU A 580 11.02 0.60 -32.87
N LEU A 581 11.71 0.44 -34.01
CA LEU A 581 12.16 -0.86 -34.50
C LEU A 581 13.41 -1.34 -33.75
N SER A 582 14.30 -0.43 -33.36
CA SER A 582 15.51 -0.75 -32.60
C SER A 582 15.19 -1.17 -31.13
N GLU A 583 14.15 -0.62 -30.51
CA GLU A 583 13.66 -1.06 -29.20
C GLU A 583 13.04 -2.47 -29.24
N LYS A 584 12.57 -2.91 -30.40
CA LYS A 584 12.03 -4.26 -30.64
C LYS A 584 13.09 -5.27 -31.09
N ALA A 585 14.30 -4.83 -31.46
CA ALA A 585 15.37 -5.66 -31.99
C ALA A 585 16.20 -6.33 -30.89
#